data_3f23c16b6c8ac297545989f224fc1485
#
_entry.id   3f23c16b6c8ac297545989f224fc1485
#
_cell.length_a   1.000
_cell.length_b   1.000
_cell.length_c   1.000
_cell.angle_alpha   90.00
_cell.angle_beta   90.00
_cell.angle_gamma   90.00
#
_symmetry.space_group_name_H-M   'P 1'
#
loop_
_entity.id
_entity.type
_entity.pdbx_description
1 polymer ?
#
loop_
_entity_poly.entity_id
_entity_poly.type
_entity_poly.pdbx_seq_one_letter_code
_entity_poly.pdbx_strand_id
1 'polypeptide(L)'
;MKFLHHTGQKRHKLFSFELKKDLSLSVLKESYFQAVSNSSWANEGYLVVKNIKEDVLDELSRLNQSFGIGVIKLESEISNSKILLPAKEREIDIPTLNMLVKQSPKDFEPFMEKINKQIEKEFDMAVDMGNFFDEVLGDEAMQKYIKDKDIKDKYIKDKDIKAE
;
A
#
# COMPACT_ATOMS: atom_id res chain seq x y z
N MET A 1 -23.35 4.98 -3.64
CA MET A 1 -22.11 4.21 -3.82
C MET A 1 -22.46 2.74 -3.75
N LYS A 2 -22.34 2.00 -4.87
CA LYS A 2 -22.78 0.59 -4.96
C LYS A 2 -21.90 -0.38 -4.15
N PHE A 3 -20.63 -0.01 -3.90
CA PHE A 3 -19.66 -0.81 -3.16
C PHE A 3 -20.19 -1.33 -1.81
N LEU A 4 -20.88 -0.50 -1.05
CA LEU A 4 -21.41 -0.89 0.27
C LEU A 4 -22.59 -1.85 0.24
N HIS A 5 -23.37 -1.79 -0.81
CA HIS A 5 -24.51 -2.70 -0.94
C HIS A 5 -24.05 -4.15 -1.10
N HIS A 6 -22.85 -4.34 -1.67
CA HIS A 6 -22.27 -5.65 -1.97
C HIS A 6 -21.31 -6.15 -0.88
N THR A 7 -20.67 -5.26 -0.12
CA THR A 7 -19.71 -5.62 0.94
C THR A 7 -20.37 -6.07 2.26
N GLY A 8 -21.68 -5.92 2.40
CA GLY A 8 -22.43 -6.50 3.54
C GLY A 8 -22.27 -8.02 3.72
N GLN A 9 -21.64 -8.70 2.75
CA GLN A 9 -21.39 -10.14 2.78
C GLN A 9 -19.94 -10.53 3.13
N LYS A 10 -19.10 -9.68 3.73
CA LYS A 10 -17.74 -10.01 4.24
C LYS A 10 -16.76 -10.68 3.23
N ARG A 11 -17.01 -10.62 1.92
CA ARG A 11 -16.18 -11.32 0.92
C ARG A 11 -15.01 -10.50 0.41
N HIS A 12 -15.07 -9.18 0.49
CA HIS A 12 -14.06 -8.29 -0.07
C HIS A 12 -13.45 -7.43 1.03
N LYS A 13 -12.12 -7.42 1.08
CA LYS A 13 -11.36 -6.55 1.99
C LYS A 13 -10.48 -5.62 1.16
N LEU A 14 -10.37 -4.40 1.62
CA LEU A 14 -9.42 -3.42 1.08
C LEU A 14 -8.18 -3.39 1.98
N PHE A 15 -7.03 -3.48 1.35
CA PHE A 15 -5.73 -3.38 2.00
C PHE A 15 -5.02 -2.13 1.51
N SER A 16 -4.32 -1.45 2.41
CA SER A 16 -3.43 -0.34 2.07
C SER A 16 -2.00 -0.68 2.46
N PHE A 17 -1.06 -0.38 1.58
CA PHE A 17 0.35 -0.65 1.78
C PHE A 17 1.16 0.64 1.63
N GLU A 18 1.88 1.02 2.68
CA GLU A 18 2.90 2.07 2.65
C GLU A 18 4.27 1.41 2.53
N LEU A 19 5.03 1.74 1.46
CA LEU A 19 6.30 1.11 1.16
C LEU A 19 7.47 1.99 1.59
N LYS A 20 8.41 1.40 2.33
CA LYS A 20 9.67 2.04 2.72
C LYS A 20 10.84 1.12 2.44
N LYS A 21 11.93 1.68 1.90
CA LYS A 21 13.16 0.92 1.67
C LYS A 21 13.86 0.60 2.97
N ASP A 22 14.07 1.62 3.81
CA ASP A 22 14.83 1.53 5.04
C ASP A 22 14.01 2.10 6.21
N LEU A 23 14.05 1.43 7.35
CA LEU A 23 13.39 1.87 8.57
C LEU A 23 14.40 1.91 9.73
N SER A 24 14.62 3.10 10.26
CA SER A 24 15.43 3.38 11.43
C SER A 24 14.63 4.19 12.46
N LEU A 25 15.09 4.30 13.71
CA LEU A 25 14.41 5.07 14.75
C LEU A 25 14.13 6.52 14.35
N SER A 26 15.03 7.15 13.58
CA SER A 26 14.89 8.55 13.16
C SER A 26 13.71 8.79 12.21
N VAL A 27 13.35 7.81 11.37
CA VAL A 27 12.26 7.91 10.37
C VAL A 27 11.05 7.05 10.71
N LEU A 28 11.13 6.27 11.78
CA LEU A 28 10.11 5.31 12.16
C LEU A 28 8.73 5.95 12.33
N LYS A 29 8.65 6.99 13.18
CA LYS A 29 7.36 7.63 13.48
C LYS A 29 6.73 8.23 12.25
N GLU A 30 7.51 8.96 11.45
CA GLU A 30 7.03 9.55 10.21
C GLU A 30 6.49 8.47 9.27
N SER A 31 7.29 7.43 9.01
CA SER A 31 6.89 6.32 8.12
C SER A 31 5.65 5.58 8.61
N TYR A 32 5.57 5.35 9.92
CA TYR A 32 4.44 4.65 10.52
C TYR A 32 3.16 5.49 10.45
N PHE A 33 3.23 6.78 10.76
CA PHE A 33 2.07 7.67 10.69
C PHE A 33 1.64 7.98 9.25
N GLN A 34 2.53 7.91 8.27
CA GLN A 34 2.15 7.89 6.86
C GLN A 34 1.29 6.65 6.55
N ALA A 35 1.70 5.47 7.02
CA ALA A 35 0.90 4.25 6.86
C ALA A 35 -0.48 4.36 7.57
N VAL A 36 -0.54 4.96 8.76
CA VAL A 36 -1.80 5.23 9.47
C VAL A 36 -2.72 6.11 8.64
N SER A 37 -2.21 7.25 8.15
CA SER A 37 -2.97 8.21 7.35
C SER A 37 -3.45 7.61 6.04
N ASN A 38 -2.53 6.97 5.30
CA ASN A 38 -2.80 6.42 3.98
C ASN A 38 -3.72 5.19 4.00
N SER A 39 -3.90 4.56 5.15
CA SER A 39 -4.75 3.37 5.32
C SER A 39 -6.11 3.65 5.98
N SER A 40 -6.43 4.90 6.26
CA SER A 40 -7.66 5.25 6.99
C SER A 40 -8.95 4.76 6.34
N TRP A 41 -8.93 4.56 5.02
CA TRP A 41 -10.04 4.08 4.20
C TRP A 41 -10.11 2.56 4.04
N ALA A 42 -9.06 1.82 4.43
CA ALA A 42 -8.93 0.38 4.18
C ALA A 42 -9.32 -0.45 5.41
N ASN A 43 -9.68 -1.73 5.19
CA ASN A 43 -9.93 -2.68 6.28
C ASN A 43 -8.66 -2.98 7.07
N GLU A 44 -7.52 -3.09 6.38
CA GLU A 44 -6.22 -3.36 6.97
C GLU A 44 -5.16 -2.48 6.31
N GLY A 45 -4.27 -1.91 7.12
CA GLY A 45 -3.13 -1.13 6.65
C GLY A 45 -1.81 -1.76 7.06
N TYR A 46 -0.84 -1.77 6.16
CA TYR A 46 0.49 -2.32 6.40
C TYR A 46 1.59 -1.34 6.02
N LEU A 47 2.59 -1.25 6.88
CA LEU A 47 3.90 -0.70 6.55
C LEU A 47 4.78 -1.83 6.02
N VAL A 48 5.18 -1.73 4.75
CA VAL A 48 6.02 -2.72 4.07
C VAL A 48 7.44 -2.18 3.98
N VAL A 49 8.39 -2.91 4.56
CA VAL A 49 9.77 -2.44 4.68
C VAL A 49 10.75 -3.50 4.21
N LYS A 50 11.75 -3.08 3.41
CA LYS A 50 12.82 -3.97 2.95
C LYS A 50 13.89 -4.15 4.04
N ASN A 51 14.41 -3.07 4.60
CA ASN A 51 15.47 -3.10 5.60
C ASN A 51 14.95 -2.53 6.92
N ILE A 52 14.87 -3.38 7.94
CA ILE A 52 14.45 -3.00 9.30
C ILE A 52 15.65 -3.21 10.24
N LYS A 53 16.01 -2.17 10.99
CA LYS A 53 16.99 -2.28 12.06
C LYS A 53 16.33 -2.91 13.28
N GLU A 54 17.09 -3.72 14.03
CA GLU A 54 16.57 -4.44 15.21
C GLU A 54 16.08 -3.50 16.32
N ASP A 55 16.72 -2.34 16.45
CA ASP A 55 16.40 -1.33 17.46
C ASP A 55 15.01 -0.68 17.31
N VAL A 56 14.33 -0.89 16.18
CA VAL A 56 12.99 -0.32 15.96
C VAL A 56 11.84 -1.27 16.29
N LEU A 57 12.11 -2.56 16.53
CA LEU A 57 11.06 -3.58 16.64
C LEU A 57 10.14 -3.37 17.83
N ASP A 58 10.68 -2.96 18.98
CA ASP A 58 9.90 -2.70 20.20
C ASP A 58 8.95 -1.52 20.00
N GLU A 59 9.44 -0.44 19.40
CA GLU A 59 8.62 0.73 19.11
C GLU A 59 7.57 0.43 18.03
N LEU A 60 7.91 -0.37 17.00
CA LEU A 60 6.93 -0.86 16.03
C LEU A 60 5.82 -1.67 16.70
N SER A 61 6.17 -2.55 17.63
CA SER A 61 5.19 -3.34 18.39
C SER A 61 4.25 -2.44 19.20
N ARG A 62 4.80 -1.43 19.88
CA ARG A 62 4.02 -0.45 20.64
C ARG A 62 3.06 0.34 19.73
N LEU A 63 3.54 0.80 18.57
CA LEU A 63 2.74 1.54 17.61
C LEU A 63 1.65 0.64 16.99
N ASN A 64 1.97 -0.62 16.66
CA ASN A 64 0.99 -1.58 16.16
C ASN A 64 -0.15 -1.81 17.17
N GLN A 65 0.17 -1.98 18.45
CA GLN A 65 -0.84 -2.13 19.48
C GLN A 65 -1.77 -0.91 19.57
N SER A 66 -1.22 0.29 19.43
CA SER A 66 -1.95 1.54 19.56
C SER A 66 -2.81 1.89 18.34
N PHE A 67 -2.27 1.68 17.13
CA PHE A 67 -2.87 2.16 15.88
C PHE A 67 -3.31 1.04 14.92
N GLY A 68 -2.89 -0.20 15.15
CA GLY A 68 -3.35 -1.35 14.39
C GLY A 68 -2.77 -1.49 12.98
N ILE A 69 -1.73 -0.73 12.61
CA ILE A 69 -1.04 -0.91 11.33
C ILE A 69 -0.07 -2.08 11.44
N GLY A 70 -0.20 -3.06 10.54
CA GLY A 70 0.71 -4.19 10.47
C GLY A 70 2.07 -3.81 9.88
N VAL A 71 3.04 -4.72 10.04
CA VAL A 71 4.40 -4.54 9.50
C VAL A 71 4.79 -5.79 8.72
N ILE A 72 5.18 -5.60 7.47
CA ILE A 72 5.67 -6.65 6.60
C ILE A 72 7.14 -6.37 6.30
N LYS A 73 8.00 -7.37 6.55
CA LYS A 73 9.37 -7.38 6.05
C LYS A 73 9.37 -7.99 4.65
N LEU A 74 9.73 -7.17 3.66
CA LEU A 74 9.82 -7.59 2.27
C LEU A 74 11.24 -8.06 1.95
N GLU A 75 11.35 -9.26 1.40
CA GLU A 75 12.61 -9.83 0.93
C GLU A 75 12.63 -9.90 -0.61
N SER A 76 13.82 -10.10 -1.19
CA SER A 76 13.98 -10.20 -2.64
C SER A 76 13.22 -11.39 -3.23
N GLU A 77 13.14 -12.49 -2.48
CA GLU A 77 12.27 -13.63 -2.78
C GLU A 77 10.99 -13.49 -1.96
N ILE A 78 9.85 -13.46 -2.63
CA ILE A 78 8.54 -13.27 -1.99
C ILE A 78 8.26 -14.31 -0.90
N SER A 79 8.68 -15.57 -1.12
CA SER A 79 8.53 -16.66 -0.16
C SER A 79 9.24 -16.42 1.19
N ASN A 80 10.26 -15.57 1.20
CA ASN A 80 11.02 -15.21 2.39
C ASN A 80 10.45 -13.97 3.12
N SER A 81 9.51 -13.28 2.49
CA SER A 81 8.85 -12.13 3.11
C SER A 81 7.96 -12.56 4.28
N LYS A 82 7.89 -11.76 5.33
CA LYS A 82 7.19 -12.12 6.58
C LYS A 82 6.35 -10.97 7.10
N ILE A 83 5.15 -11.31 7.58
CA ILE A 83 4.37 -10.41 8.43
C ILE A 83 5.01 -10.47 9.82
N LEU A 84 5.68 -9.39 10.21
CA LEU A 84 6.28 -9.26 11.53
C LEU A 84 5.23 -8.93 12.59
N LEU A 85 4.31 -8.04 12.25
CA LEU A 85 3.19 -7.62 13.10
C LEU A 85 1.92 -7.62 12.24
N PRO A 86 0.87 -8.34 12.66
CA PRO A 86 -0.40 -8.34 11.93
C PRO A 86 -1.13 -7.01 12.07
N ALA A 87 -1.82 -6.60 11.03
CA ALA A 87 -2.73 -5.45 11.11
C ALA A 87 -3.99 -5.81 11.91
N LYS A 88 -4.60 -4.81 12.53
CA LYS A 88 -5.96 -4.93 13.08
C LYS A 88 -6.97 -4.66 11.98
N GLU A 89 -7.91 -5.57 11.81
CA GLU A 89 -9.05 -5.35 10.92
C GLU A 89 -9.97 -4.27 11.50
N ARG A 90 -10.45 -3.40 10.62
CA ARG A 90 -11.41 -2.34 10.94
C ARG A 90 -12.50 -2.26 9.87
N GLU A 91 -13.60 -1.64 10.19
CA GLU A 91 -14.63 -1.33 9.22
C GLU A 91 -14.15 -0.22 8.27
N ILE A 92 -14.64 -0.26 7.03
CA ILE A 92 -14.32 0.77 6.03
C ILE A 92 -14.94 2.10 6.46
N ASP A 93 -14.12 3.14 6.54
CA ASP A 93 -14.57 4.51 6.73
C ASP A 93 -15.08 5.10 5.40
N ILE A 94 -16.39 5.01 5.21
CA ILE A 94 -17.05 5.44 3.99
C ILE A 94 -16.91 6.94 3.72
N PRO A 95 -17.09 7.84 4.71
CA PRO A 95 -16.83 9.25 4.53
C PRO A 95 -15.42 9.53 3.99
N THR A 96 -14.41 8.93 4.57
CA THR A 96 -13.01 9.05 4.12
C THR A 96 -12.83 8.49 2.71
N LEU A 97 -13.38 7.32 2.42
CA LEU A 97 -13.32 6.73 1.09
C LEU A 97 -13.95 7.66 0.02
N ASN A 98 -15.11 8.23 0.30
CA ASN A 98 -15.78 9.18 -0.59
C ASN A 98 -14.98 10.48 -0.79
N MET A 99 -14.32 10.95 0.26
CA MET A 99 -13.44 12.10 0.17
C MET A 99 -12.25 11.83 -0.76
N LEU A 100 -11.59 10.69 -0.60
CA LEU A 100 -10.45 10.28 -1.43
C LEU A 100 -10.81 10.11 -2.90
N VAL A 101 -11.97 9.52 -3.20
CA VAL A 101 -12.49 9.43 -4.58
C VAL A 101 -12.59 10.82 -5.21
N LYS A 102 -13.11 11.81 -4.48
CA LYS A 102 -13.22 13.19 -4.97
C LYS A 102 -11.87 13.92 -5.09
N GLN A 103 -10.93 13.62 -4.20
CA GLN A 103 -9.61 14.27 -4.18
C GLN A 103 -8.64 13.70 -5.22
N SER A 104 -8.81 12.44 -5.61
CA SER A 104 -7.94 11.78 -6.59
C SER A 104 -8.75 11.21 -7.77
N PRO A 105 -9.30 12.09 -8.64
CA PRO A 105 -10.15 11.68 -9.75
C PRO A 105 -9.38 10.95 -10.86
N LYS A 106 -8.05 11.05 -10.87
CA LYS A 106 -7.23 10.39 -11.91
C LYS A 106 -6.78 8.98 -11.52
N ASP A 107 -6.62 8.72 -10.23
CA ASP A 107 -6.04 7.47 -9.74
C ASP A 107 -7.04 6.67 -8.91
N PHE A 108 -7.56 7.27 -7.83
CA PHE A 108 -8.38 6.55 -6.86
C PHE A 108 -9.82 6.32 -7.35
N GLU A 109 -10.41 7.28 -8.08
CA GLU A 109 -11.76 7.11 -8.64
C GLU A 109 -11.81 5.96 -9.67
N PRO A 110 -10.91 5.87 -10.69
CA PRO A 110 -10.85 4.75 -11.61
C PRO A 110 -10.57 3.41 -10.92
N PHE A 111 -9.73 3.39 -9.89
CA PHE A 111 -9.48 2.20 -9.07
C PHE A 111 -10.78 1.70 -8.42
N MET A 112 -11.54 2.59 -7.76
CA MET A 112 -12.81 2.23 -7.13
C MET A 112 -13.88 1.82 -8.13
N GLU A 113 -13.90 2.42 -9.33
CA GLU A 113 -14.80 2.00 -10.41
C GLU A 113 -14.47 0.59 -10.91
N LYS A 114 -13.17 0.27 -11.07
CA LYS A 114 -12.73 -1.08 -11.46
C LYS A 114 -13.17 -2.12 -10.41
N ILE A 115 -12.98 -1.83 -9.12
CA ILE A 115 -13.43 -2.71 -8.03
C ILE A 115 -14.96 -2.90 -8.07
N ASN A 116 -15.72 -1.82 -8.24
CA ASN A 116 -17.18 -1.92 -8.32
C ASN A 116 -17.63 -2.79 -9.51
N LYS A 117 -17.03 -2.60 -10.68
CA LYS A 117 -17.29 -3.43 -11.86
C LYS A 117 -16.94 -4.88 -11.64
N GLN A 118 -15.82 -5.15 -10.93
CA GLN A 118 -15.41 -6.50 -10.57
C GLN A 118 -16.46 -7.18 -9.67
N ILE A 119 -16.87 -6.51 -8.61
CA ILE A 119 -17.87 -7.02 -7.68
C ILE A 119 -19.20 -7.28 -8.39
N GLU A 120 -19.63 -6.38 -9.28
CA GLU A 120 -20.85 -6.57 -10.09
C GLU A 120 -20.75 -7.79 -10.99
N LYS A 121 -19.60 -8.04 -11.58
CA LYS A 121 -19.37 -9.17 -12.50
C LYS A 121 -19.23 -10.52 -11.78
N GLU A 122 -18.69 -10.56 -10.58
CA GLU A 122 -18.62 -11.79 -9.77
C GLU A 122 -20.01 -12.36 -9.45
N PHE A 123 -21.06 -11.53 -9.51
CA PHE A 123 -22.44 -11.99 -9.40
C PHE A 123 -22.97 -12.59 -10.71
N ASP A 124 -22.39 -12.23 -11.86
CA ASP A 124 -22.91 -12.62 -13.18
C ASP A 124 -22.13 -13.72 -13.91
N MET A 125 -20.96 -14.15 -13.48
CA MET A 125 -20.13 -15.27 -13.96
C MET A 125 -18.63 -14.97 -13.89
N ALA A 126 -17.81 -16.04 -13.90
CA ALA A 126 -16.35 -16.01 -13.85
C ALA A 126 -15.74 -15.03 -14.87
N VAL A 127 -15.12 -13.98 -14.39
CA VAL A 127 -14.46 -12.95 -15.21
C VAL A 127 -12.97 -13.22 -15.27
N ASP A 128 -12.43 -13.15 -16.46
CA ASP A 128 -10.99 -13.11 -16.70
C ASP A 128 -10.37 -11.87 -16.02
N MET A 129 -9.62 -12.11 -14.95
CA MET A 129 -8.99 -11.09 -14.12
C MET A 129 -7.76 -10.44 -14.79
N GLY A 130 -7.27 -11.01 -15.91
CA GLY A 130 -6.00 -10.65 -16.53
C GLY A 130 -5.88 -9.19 -17.00
N ASN A 131 -6.99 -8.50 -17.22
CA ASN A 131 -6.99 -7.12 -17.76
C ASN A 131 -7.38 -6.04 -16.73
N PHE A 132 -7.49 -6.38 -15.44
CA PHE A 132 -7.97 -5.46 -14.41
C PHE A 132 -6.87 -4.77 -13.61
N PHE A 133 -5.69 -5.37 -13.56
CA PHE A 133 -4.55 -4.85 -12.80
C PHE A 133 -3.46 -4.40 -13.76
N ASP A 134 -2.61 -3.47 -13.31
CA ASP A 134 -1.42 -3.08 -14.05
C ASP A 134 -0.57 -4.34 -14.31
N GLU A 135 -0.02 -4.45 -15.51
CA GLU A 135 0.89 -5.57 -15.83
C GLU A 135 2.08 -5.56 -14.87
N VAL A 136 2.32 -6.69 -14.23
CA VAL A 136 3.55 -6.88 -13.47
C VAL A 136 4.69 -6.99 -14.47
N LEU A 137 5.64 -6.05 -14.40
CA LEU A 137 6.83 -6.07 -15.25
C LEU A 137 7.60 -7.39 -15.02
N GLY A 138 7.96 -8.07 -16.10
CA GLY A 138 8.89 -9.21 -16.04
C GLY A 138 10.26 -8.77 -15.49
N ASP A 139 11.05 -9.73 -15.01
CA ASP A 139 12.30 -9.47 -14.29
C ASP A 139 13.27 -8.53 -15.04
N GLU A 140 13.43 -8.71 -16.35
CA GLU A 140 14.30 -7.84 -17.17
C GLU A 140 13.76 -6.41 -17.29
N ALA A 141 12.45 -6.25 -17.49
CA ALA A 141 11.79 -4.95 -17.57
C ALA A 141 11.81 -4.24 -16.22
N MET A 142 11.64 -4.97 -15.12
CA MET A 142 11.74 -4.46 -13.76
C MET A 142 13.16 -3.99 -13.44
N GLN A 143 14.19 -4.76 -13.78
CA GLN A 143 15.59 -4.35 -13.59
C GLN A 143 15.93 -3.09 -14.39
N LYS A 144 15.43 -2.98 -15.62
CA LYS A 144 15.60 -1.78 -16.44
C LYS A 144 14.90 -0.57 -15.80
N TYR A 145 13.66 -0.74 -15.36
CA TYR A 145 12.89 0.30 -14.67
C TYR A 145 13.60 0.81 -13.41
N ILE A 146 14.15 -0.10 -12.59
CA ILE A 146 14.90 0.24 -11.37
C ILE A 146 16.15 1.04 -11.73
N LYS A 147 16.93 0.61 -12.73
CA LYS A 147 18.13 1.33 -13.19
C LYS A 147 17.80 2.73 -13.69
N ASP A 148 16.76 2.86 -14.49
CA ASP A 148 16.34 4.15 -15.06
C ASP A 148 15.87 5.11 -13.96
N LYS A 149 15.25 4.59 -12.91
CA LYS A 149 14.80 5.36 -11.75
C LYS A 149 15.96 5.78 -10.86
N ASP A 150 16.89 4.89 -10.55
CA ASP A 150 18.11 5.21 -9.78
C ASP A 150 18.97 6.28 -10.46
N ILE A 151 19.04 6.27 -11.80
CA ILE A 151 19.71 7.31 -12.59
C ILE A 151 18.98 8.65 -12.43
N LYS A 152 17.66 8.68 -12.54
CA LYS A 152 16.87 9.92 -12.37
C LYS A 152 17.00 10.50 -10.96
N ASP A 153 16.92 9.67 -9.94
CA ASP A 153 17.05 10.11 -8.55
C ASP A 153 18.45 10.67 -8.24
N LYS A 154 19.49 10.12 -8.88
CA LYS A 154 20.85 10.66 -8.81
C LYS A 154 20.96 12.04 -9.48
N TYR A 155 20.38 12.21 -10.67
CA TYR A 155 20.38 13.49 -11.38
C TYR A 155 19.63 14.60 -10.65
N ILE A 156 18.55 14.26 -9.92
CA ILE A 156 17.79 15.21 -9.12
C ILE A 156 18.62 15.65 -7.91
N LYS A 157 19.23 14.72 -7.18
CA LYS A 157 20.09 15.03 -6.02
C LYS A 157 21.32 15.88 -6.40
N ASP A 158 21.94 15.60 -7.56
CA ASP A 158 23.10 16.36 -8.04
C ASP A 158 22.73 17.79 -8.50
N LYS A 159 21.46 18.04 -8.84
CA LYS A 159 20.96 19.39 -9.18
C LYS A 159 20.64 20.21 -7.92
N ASP A 160 20.08 19.57 -6.91
CA ASP A 160 19.72 20.26 -5.66
C ASP A 160 20.99 20.70 -4.89
N ILE A 161 22.07 19.90 -4.96
CA ILE A 161 23.37 20.24 -4.34
C ILE A 161 24.09 21.38 -5.09
N LYS A 162 23.78 21.63 -6.37
CA LYS A 162 24.41 22.73 -7.16
C LYS A 162 23.60 24.02 -7.14
N ALA A 163 22.45 24.05 -6.48
CA ALA A 163 21.57 25.21 -6.38
C ALA A 163 21.67 25.92 -5.02
N GLU A 164 22.50 25.41 -4.08
CA GLU A 164 22.96 26.06 -2.84
C GLU A 164 24.39 26.65 -3.06
#